data_cefcd1daff2e80eafb3c71bf65a45859
#
_entry.id   cefcd1daff2e80eafb3c71bf65a45859
#
_cell.length_a   1.000
_cell.length_b   1.000
_cell.length_c   1.000
_cell.angle_alpha   90.00
_cell.angle_beta   90.00
_cell.angle_gamma   90.00
#
_symmetry.space_group_name_H-M   'P 1'
#
loop_
_entity.id
_entity.type
_entity.pdbx_description
1 polymer ?
#
loop_
_entity_poly.entity_id
_entity_poly.type
_entity_poly.pdbx_seq_one_letter_code
_entity_poly.pdbx_strand_id
1 'polypeptide(L)'
;MILFNKDYAEDLEYMKRGLADGILSEARLEEAVTRILAAKAALKLPEKRIAGTLAPKRENLDVIGCDLHRAWAMECADRAVTLVKDTQHLLPIDPVKHHRVLFEILGKCPSEKRVAERFIADMERKGFEMIPYEEEVFDFSKPMRFETVEEFRSKYDLVVYIGNVENASNKTTARLNWHAPYGAGNNIPWFVEVVPTVFISLQNPYHLLDVPMVKTYINAYSNHDLMIDAVVEKLTGRSEFKGVSPVDPFCGKEYLRY
;
A
#
# COMPACT_ATOMS: atom_id res chain seq x y z
N MET A 1 22.52 -14.28 -13.29
CA MET A 1 21.51 -13.91 -14.32
C MET A 1 21.45 -12.40 -14.35
N ILE A 2 21.56 -11.79 -15.52
CA ILE A 2 21.37 -10.36 -15.72
C ILE A 2 19.92 -10.16 -16.13
N LEU A 3 19.24 -9.17 -15.53
CA LEU A 3 17.86 -8.84 -15.80
C LEU A 3 17.78 -7.43 -16.39
N PHE A 4 16.80 -7.21 -17.26
CA PHE A 4 16.52 -5.90 -17.88
C PHE A 4 17.66 -5.34 -18.73
N ASN A 5 18.23 -6.20 -19.59
CA ASN A 5 19.21 -5.78 -20.56
C ASN A 5 18.68 -4.62 -21.41
N LYS A 6 19.49 -3.58 -21.61
CA LYS A 6 19.22 -2.53 -22.58
C LYS A 6 19.71 -2.92 -23.96
N ASP A 7 20.91 -3.43 -24.01
CA ASP A 7 21.54 -3.97 -25.22
C ASP A 7 22.27 -5.28 -24.87
N TYR A 8 21.79 -6.38 -25.42
CA TYR A 8 22.31 -7.71 -25.09
C TYR A 8 23.79 -7.86 -25.56
N ALA A 9 24.14 -7.33 -26.72
CA ALA A 9 25.48 -7.49 -27.24
C ALA A 9 26.50 -6.67 -26.44
N GLU A 10 26.15 -5.45 -26.09
CA GLU A 10 26.99 -4.58 -25.25
C GLU A 10 27.18 -5.19 -23.85
N ASP A 11 26.10 -5.65 -23.21
CA ASP A 11 26.15 -6.29 -21.87
C ASP A 11 27.02 -7.53 -21.86
N LEU A 12 26.99 -8.34 -22.96
CA LEU A 12 27.82 -9.52 -23.11
C LEU A 12 29.31 -9.14 -23.20
N GLU A 13 29.66 -8.08 -23.94
CA GLU A 13 31.04 -7.60 -24.05
C GLU A 13 31.54 -7.04 -22.71
N TYR A 14 30.70 -6.35 -21.93
CA TYR A 14 31.03 -5.94 -20.54
C TYR A 14 31.33 -7.14 -19.65
N MET A 15 30.53 -8.22 -19.74
CA MET A 15 30.76 -9.44 -18.97
C MET A 15 32.07 -10.12 -19.34
N LYS A 16 32.38 -10.22 -20.64
CA LYS A 16 33.64 -10.78 -21.15
C LYS A 16 34.86 -9.98 -20.66
N ARG A 17 34.78 -8.65 -20.72
CA ARG A 17 35.85 -7.78 -20.18
C ARG A 17 36.00 -7.95 -18.67
N GLY A 18 34.90 -7.97 -17.92
CA GLY A 18 34.94 -8.18 -16.48
C GLY A 18 35.62 -9.50 -16.08
N LEU A 19 35.46 -10.55 -16.90
CA LEU A 19 36.16 -11.84 -16.72
C LEU A 19 37.65 -11.70 -17.06
N ALA A 20 37.98 -11.08 -18.19
CA ALA A 20 39.37 -10.87 -18.63
C ALA A 20 40.17 -10.00 -17.65
N ASP A 21 39.54 -8.98 -17.08
CA ASP A 21 40.14 -8.05 -16.13
C ASP A 21 40.16 -8.60 -14.68
N GLY A 22 39.65 -9.81 -14.44
CA GLY A 22 39.59 -10.43 -13.12
C GLY A 22 38.58 -9.80 -12.18
N ILE A 23 37.71 -8.89 -12.62
CA ILE A 23 36.61 -8.33 -11.84
C ILE A 23 35.56 -9.41 -11.55
N LEU A 24 35.34 -10.30 -12.53
CA LEU A 24 34.53 -11.51 -12.40
C LEU A 24 35.48 -12.71 -12.40
N SER A 25 35.42 -13.54 -11.36
CA SER A 25 36.19 -14.78 -11.35
C SER A 25 35.46 -15.89 -12.11
N GLU A 26 36.21 -16.81 -12.72
CA GLU A 26 35.68 -18.01 -13.38
C GLU A 26 34.81 -18.82 -12.40
N ALA A 27 35.28 -19.00 -11.16
CA ALA A 27 34.52 -19.72 -10.14
C ALA A 27 33.16 -19.09 -9.86
N ARG A 28 33.08 -17.76 -9.84
CA ARG A 28 31.79 -17.05 -9.66
C ARG A 28 30.88 -17.20 -10.88
N LEU A 29 31.46 -17.22 -12.08
CA LEU A 29 30.70 -17.47 -13.30
C LEU A 29 30.12 -18.89 -13.32
N GLU A 30 30.95 -19.90 -13.02
CA GLU A 30 30.52 -21.31 -12.95
C GLU A 30 29.45 -21.53 -11.91
N GLU A 31 29.59 -20.95 -10.72
CA GLU A 31 28.56 -21.01 -9.68
C GLU A 31 27.21 -20.47 -10.20
N ALA A 32 27.22 -19.31 -10.85
CA ALA A 32 26.00 -18.69 -11.38
C ALA A 32 25.37 -19.55 -12.48
N VAL A 33 26.17 -20.05 -13.42
CA VAL A 33 25.70 -20.90 -14.52
C VAL A 33 25.13 -22.20 -13.96
N THR A 34 25.83 -22.84 -13.02
CA THR A 34 25.39 -24.09 -12.37
C THR A 34 24.03 -23.90 -11.71
N ARG A 35 23.82 -22.82 -10.94
CA ARG A 35 22.53 -22.52 -10.33
C ARG A 35 21.41 -22.32 -11.34
N ILE A 36 21.68 -21.59 -12.44
CA ILE A 36 20.71 -21.37 -13.51
C ILE A 36 20.35 -22.69 -14.21
N LEU A 37 21.35 -23.51 -14.55
CA LEU A 37 21.12 -24.81 -15.19
C LEU A 37 20.39 -25.79 -14.27
N ALA A 38 20.75 -25.83 -12.98
CA ALA A 38 20.04 -26.64 -11.99
C ALA A 38 18.56 -26.25 -11.89
N ALA A 39 18.25 -24.95 -11.85
CA ALA A 39 16.85 -24.47 -11.85
C ALA A 39 16.11 -24.87 -13.11
N LYS A 40 16.74 -24.74 -14.31
CA LYS A 40 16.16 -25.18 -15.58
C LYS A 40 15.91 -26.70 -15.61
N ALA A 41 16.85 -27.49 -15.08
CA ALA A 41 16.72 -28.95 -15.00
C ALA A 41 15.61 -29.34 -14.03
N ALA A 42 15.52 -28.72 -12.85
CA ALA A 42 14.44 -28.97 -11.88
C ALA A 42 13.04 -28.69 -12.47
N LEU A 43 12.93 -27.68 -13.32
CA LEU A 43 11.70 -27.35 -14.06
C LEU A 43 11.49 -28.24 -15.30
N LYS A 44 12.41 -29.16 -15.61
CA LYS A 44 12.39 -30.04 -16.78
C LYS A 44 12.22 -29.27 -18.11
N LEU A 45 12.87 -28.09 -18.22
CA LEU A 45 12.71 -27.23 -19.40
C LEU A 45 13.24 -27.87 -20.69
N PRO A 46 14.39 -28.58 -20.70
CA PRO A 46 14.85 -29.28 -21.91
C PRO A 46 13.85 -30.32 -22.42
N GLU A 47 13.32 -31.16 -21.52
CA GLU A 47 12.34 -32.21 -21.85
C GLU A 47 11.02 -31.61 -22.35
N LYS A 48 10.54 -30.55 -21.67
CA LYS A 48 9.34 -29.81 -22.06
C LYS A 48 9.50 -29.14 -23.44
N ARG A 49 10.71 -28.66 -23.77
CA ARG A 49 11.00 -28.07 -25.08
C ARG A 49 10.89 -29.13 -26.20
N ILE A 50 11.50 -30.29 -25.98
CA ILE A 50 11.45 -31.41 -26.94
C ILE A 50 10.00 -31.88 -27.11
N ALA A 51 9.25 -31.99 -26.03
CA ALA A 51 7.85 -32.41 -26.04
C ALA A 51 6.87 -31.34 -26.53
N GLY A 52 7.31 -30.11 -26.81
CA GLY A 52 6.42 -29.01 -27.21
C GLY A 52 5.48 -28.52 -26.10
N THR A 53 5.84 -28.74 -24.82
CA THR A 53 5.00 -28.46 -23.65
C THR A 53 5.55 -27.33 -22.76
N LEU A 54 6.42 -26.46 -23.27
CA LEU A 54 6.96 -25.31 -22.54
C LEU A 54 5.87 -24.31 -22.11
N ALA A 55 4.93 -24.03 -23.02
CA ALA A 55 3.78 -23.23 -22.71
C ALA A 55 2.64 -24.14 -22.18
N PRO A 56 2.00 -23.77 -21.06
CA PRO A 56 0.83 -24.52 -20.60
C PRO A 56 -0.31 -24.40 -21.61
N LYS A 57 -1.13 -25.44 -21.70
CA LYS A 57 -2.37 -25.38 -22.47
C LYS A 57 -3.33 -24.37 -21.80
N ARG A 58 -4.23 -23.80 -22.62
CA ARG A 58 -5.20 -22.80 -22.15
C ARG A 58 -6.07 -23.32 -21.00
N GLU A 59 -6.44 -24.58 -21.03
CA GLU A 59 -7.24 -25.25 -19.99
C GLU A 59 -6.53 -25.25 -18.62
N ASN A 60 -5.20 -25.21 -18.61
CA ASN A 60 -4.43 -25.16 -17.36
C ASN A 60 -4.43 -23.78 -16.71
N LEU A 61 -4.96 -22.76 -17.39
CA LEU A 61 -5.07 -21.40 -16.84
C LEU A 61 -6.23 -21.28 -15.84
N ASP A 62 -7.17 -22.22 -15.83
CA ASP A 62 -8.31 -22.22 -14.90
C ASP A 62 -7.89 -22.36 -13.44
N VAL A 63 -6.65 -22.80 -13.19
CA VAL A 63 -6.07 -22.81 -11.84
C VAL A 63 -5.79 -21.41 -11.30
N ILE A 64 -5.62 -20.43 -12.20
CA ILE A 64 -5.31 -19.05 -11.80
C ILE A 64 -6.56 -18.41 -11.18
N GLY A 65 -6.44 -17.99 -9.91
CA GLY A 65 -7.56 -17.40 -9.19
C GLY A 65 -8.66 -18.39 -8.80
N CYS A 66 -8.36 -19.72 -8.78
CA CYS A 66 -9.26 -20.72 -8.23
C CYS A 66 -9.58 -20.44 -6.75
N ASP A 67 -10.60 -21.12 -6.20
CA ASP A 67 -11.07 -20.89 -4.83
C ASP A 67 -9.96 -21.07 -3.79
N LEU A 68 -9.07 -22.03 -3.99
CA LEU A 68 -7.91 -22.23 -3.11
C LEU A 68 -6.95 -21.02 -3.12
N HIS A 69 -6.66 -20.47 -4.31
CA HIS A 69 -5.82 -19.28 -4.43
C HIS A 69 -6.47 -18.04 -3.80
N ARG A 70 -7.79 -17.91 -3.95
CA ARG A 70 -8.57 -16.83 -3.29
C ARG A 70 -8.54 -16.98 -1.79
N ALA A 71 -8.74 -18.19 -1.25
CA ALA A 71 -8.66 -18.45 0.19
C ALA A 71 -7.28 -18.09 0.75
N TRP A 72 -6.20 -18.46 0.08
CA TRP A 72 -4.84 -18.08 0.48
C TRP A 72 -4.61 -16.57 0.43
N ALA A 73 -5.13 -15.89 -0.61
CA ALA A 73 -5.01 -14.45 -0.73
C ALA A 73 -5.78 -13.72 0.38
N MET A 74 -6.97 -14.21 0.75
CA MET A 74 -7.75 -13.67 1.88
C MET A 74 -7.03 -13.88 3.21
N GLU A 75 -6.51 -15.09 3.46
CA GLU A 75 -5.73 -15.37 4.67
C GLU A 75 -4.47 -14.50 4.73
N CYS A 76 -3.76 -14.35 3.62
CA CYS A 76 -2.58 -13.50 3.55
C CYS A 76 -2.94 -12.04 3.86
N ALA A 77 -4.00 -11.50 3.28
CA ALA A 77 -4.49 -10.15 3.54
C ALA A 77 -4.85 -9.96 5.02
N ASP A 78 -5.64 -10.89 5.60
CA ASP A 78 -6.03 -10.82 7.01
C ASP A 78 -4.81 -10.83 7.94
N ARG A 79 -3.81 -11.66 7.67
CA ARG A 79 -2.61 -11.77 8.50
C ARG A 79 -1.60 -10.65 8.31
N ALA A 80 -1.62 -9.97 7.14
CA ALA A 80 -0.65 -8.94 6.82
C ALA A 80 -0.97 -7.58 7.45
N VAL A 81 -2.24 -7.20 7.57
CA VAL A 81 -2.64 -5.89 8.10
C VAL A 81 -2.06 -5.69 9.49
N THR A 82 -1.30 -4.61 9.67
CA THR A 82 -0.50 -4.35 10.87
C THR A 82 -0.96 -3.06 11.55
N LEU A 83 -1.36 -3.14 12.81
CA LEU A 83 -1.53 -1.97 13.67
C LEU A 83 -0.14 -1.50 14.12
N VAL A 84 0.29 -0.36 13.63
CA VAL A 84 1.61 0.22 13.93
C VAL A 84 1.53 1.10 15.18
N LYS A 85 0.45 1.87 15.30
CA LYS A 85 0.25 2.86 16.37
C LYS A 85 -1.24 3.02 16.65
N ASP A 86 -1.62 3.06 17.93
CA ASP A 86 -2.96 3.45 18.41
C ASP A 86 -2.87 4.03 19.82
N THR A 87 -2.24 5.19 19.95
CA THR A 87 -2.02 5.85 21.25
C THR A 87 -3.27 6.48 21.84
N GLN A 88 -4.32 6.61 21.04
CA GLN A 88 -5.64 7.09 21.47
C GLN A 88 -6.63 5.96 21.82
N HIS A 89 -6.24 4.69 21.66
CA HIS A 89 -7.10 3.51 21.90
C HIS A 89 -8.45 3.59 21.16
N LEU A 90 -8.39 3.98 19.88
CA LEU A 90 -9.56 4.21 19.05
C LEU A 90 -10.22 2.91 18.59
N LEU A 91 -9.40 1.89 18.28
CA LEU A 91 -9.87 0.65 17.67
C LEU A 91 -10.45 -0.33 18.68
N PRO A 92 -11.53 -1.03 18.35
CA PRO A 92 -12.27 -0.94 17.10
C PRO A 92 -13.16 0.29 17.02
N ILE A 93 -13.41 0.78 15.79
CA ILE A 93 -14.38 1.85 15.56
C ILE A 93 -15.82 1.30 15.61
N ASP A 94 -16.74 2.13 16.09
CA ASP A 94 -18.14 1.76 16.30
C ASP A 94 -19.05 2.72 15.51
N PRO A 95 -19.94 2.23 14.63
CA PRO A 95 -20.82 3.08 13.82
C PRO A 95 -21.84 3.89 14.63
N VAL A 96 -22.09 3.53 15.91
CA VAL A 96 -22.93 4.34 16.80
C VAL A 96 -22.18 5.56 17.33
N LYS A 97 -20.90 5.39 17.65
CA LYS A 97 -20.03 6.46 18.17
C LYS A 97 -19.39 7.31 17.07
N HIS A 98 -19.04 6.69 15.96
CA HIS A 98 -18.23 7.24 14.88
C HIS A 98 -19.03 7.21 13.58
N HIS A 99 -20.27 7.67 13.60
CA HIS A 99 -21.23 7.49 12.50
C HIS A 99 -20.80 8.23 11.24
N ARG A 100 -20.48 9.53 11.39
CA ARG A 100 -20.13 10.41 10.27
C ARG A 100 -18.62 10.43 10.06
N VAL A 101 -18.18 9.79 8.99
CA VAL A 101 -16.76 9.56 8.70
C VAL A 101 -16.31 10.43 7.53
N LEU A 102 -15.50 11.44 7.80
CA LEU A 102 -14.77 12.13 6.74
C LEU A 102 -13.72 11.18 6.16
N PHE A 103 -13.77 10.97 4.85
CA PHE A 103 -12.88 10.05 4.15
C PHE A 103 -12.04 10.78 3.11
N GLU A 104 -10.74 10.57 3.14
CA GLU A 104 -9.84 11.08 2.14
C GLU A 104 -8.83 10.04 1.68
N ILE A 105 -8.59 9.98 0.36
CA ILE A 105 -7.55 9.16 -0.25
C ILE A 105 -6.44 10.07 -0.80
N LEU A 106 -5.22 9.80 -0.37
CA LEU A 106 -4.02 10.54 -0.76
C LEU A 106 -3.15 9.69 -1.68
N GLY A 107 -2.59 10.32 -2.69
CA GLY A 107 -1.71 9.66 -3.64
C GLY A 107 -2.40 9.43 -4.99
N LYS A 108 -1.87 10.06 -6.04
CA LYS A 108 -2.38 9.96 -7.41
C LYS A 108 -2.00 8.61 -8.03
N CYS A 109 -2.76 7.57 -7.71
CA CYS A 109 -2.56 6.22 -8.23
C CYS A 109 -3.72 5.84 -9.17
N PRO A 110 -3.49 5.12 -10.27
CA PRO A 110 -4.58 4.67 -11.16
C PRO A 110 -5.68 3.87 -10.46
N SER A 111 -5.37 3.23 -9.34
CA SER A 111 -6.32 2.46 -8.52
C SER A 111 -7.13 3.30 -7.53
N GLU A 112 -6.91 4.61 -7.44
CA GLU A 112 -7.50 5.49 -6.42
C GLU A 112 -9.02 5.37 -6.36
N LYS A 113 -9.69 5.54 -7.50
CA LYS A 113 -11.14 5.45 -7.60
C LYS A 113 -11.66 4.09 -7.12
N ARG A 114 -11.07 2.99 -7.58
CA ARG A 114 -11.46 1.62 -7.19
C ARG A 114 -11.29 1.39 -5.68
N VAL A 115 -10.17 1.84 -5.13
CA VAL A 115 -9.88 1.72 -3.69
C VAL A 115 -10.88 2.53 -2.87
N ALA A 116 -11.16 3.77 -3.27
CA ALA A 116 -12.13 4.63 -2.59
C ALA A 116 -13.54 4.02 -2.62
N GLU A 117 -14.03 3.65 -3.81
CA GLU A 117 -15.36 3.04 -3.97
C GLU A 117 -15.50 1.75 -3.15
N ARG A 118 -14.47 0.88 -3.15
CA ARG A 118 -14.48 -0.36 -2.37
C ARG A 118 -14.55 -0.07 -0.88
N PHE A 119 -13.65 0.79 -0.37
CA PHE A 119 -13.59 1.11 1.05
C PHE A 119 -14.89 1.76 1.55
N ILE A 120 -15.41 2.74 0.82
CA ILE A 120 -16.68 3.42 1.14
C ILE A 120 -17.81 2.39 1.22
N ALA A 121 -17.99 1.57 0.17
CA ALA A 121 -19.07 0.59 0.14
C ALA A 121 -18.97 -0.44 1.30
N ASP A 122 -17.75 -0.83 1.70
CA ASP A 122 -17.55 -1.76 2.80
C ASP A 122 -17.87 -1.12 4.15
N MET A 123 -17.47 0.13 4.37
CA MET A 123 -17.78 0.88 5.60
C MET A 123 -19.28 1.19 5.71
N GLU A 124 -19.94 1.59 4.63
CA GLU A 124 -21.39 1.84 4.61
C GLU A 124 -22.19 0.57 4.94
N ARG A 125 -21.76 -0.60 4.44
CA ARG A 125 -22.36 -1.89 4.83
C ARG A 125 -22.20 -2.22 6.32
N LYS A 126 -21.25 -1.59 7.01
CA LYS A 126 -21.07 -1.71 8.47
C LYS A 126 -21.85 -0.64 9.25
N GLY A 127 -22.56 0.25 8.57
CA GLY A 127 -23.43 1.27 9.19
C GLY A 127 -22.79 2.64 9.39
N PHE A 128 -21.65 2.90 8.79
CA PHE A 128 -21.01 4.22 8.78
C PHE A 128 -21.59 5.09 7.66
N GLU A 129 -21.70 6.39 7.90
CA GLU A 129 -21.98 7.40 6.87
C GLU A 129 -20.63 7.93 6.35
N MET A 130 -20.29 7.58 5.12
CA MET A 130 -19.02 7.97 4.50
C MET A 130 -19.17 9.30 3.76
N ILE A 131 -18.38 10.29 4.15
CA ILE A 131 -18.38 11.63 3.59
C ILE A 131 -17.03 11.85 2.91
N PRO A 132 -16.93 11.69 1.57
CA PRO A 132 -15.69 11.94 0.85
C PRO A 132 -15.26 13.40 1.02
N TYR A 133 -13.95 13.61 1.19
CA TYR A 133 -13.39 14.96 1.17
C TYR A 133 -13.58 15.58 -0.21
N GLU A 134 -14.16 16.77 -0.23
CA GLU A 134 -14.28 17.59 -1.43
C GLU A 134 -13.29 18.75 -1.34
N GLU A 135 -12.46 18.89 -2.36
CA GLU A 135 -11.53 20.01 -2.46
C GLU A 135 -12.32 21.32 -2.61
N GLU A 136 -12.18 22.23 -1.63
CA GLU A 136 -12.84 23.53 -1.72
C GLU A 136 -12.25 24.33 -2.89
N VAL A 137 -13.11 24.68 -3.84
CA VAL A 137 -12.77 25.62 -4.90
C VAL A 137 -12.77 27.02 -4.31
N PHE A 138 -11.59 27.63 -4.22
CA PHE A 138 -11.43 28.97 -3.69
C PHE A 138 -12.15 29.99 -4.54
N ASP A 139 -13.18 30.65 -3.98
CA ASP A 139 -13.87 31.77 -4.60
C ASP A 139 -13.33 33.11 -4.05
N PHE A 140 -12.39 33.71 -4.78
CA PHE A 140 -11.77 34.99 -4.39
C PHE A 140 -12.73 36.18 -4.30
N SER A 141 -13.98 36.03 -4.77
CA SER A 141 -15.00 37.04 -4.62
C SER A 141 -15.64 37.07 -3.24
N LYS A 142 -15.42 36.05 -2.43
CA LYS A 142 -15.95 35.90 -1.09
C LYS A 142 -14.87 36.12 -0.03
N PRO A 143 -15.23 36.64 1.16
CA PRO A 143 -14.30 36.67 2.29
C PRO A 143 -13.80 35.26 2.61
N MET A 144 -12.48 35.10 2.78
CA MET A 144 -11.88 33.84 3.20
C MET A 144 -12.41 33.49 4.60
N ARG A 145 -13.10 32.36 4.69
CA ARG A 145 -13.58 31.83 5.96
C ARG A 145 -12.90 30.50 6.21
N PHE A 146 -12.24 30.39 7.36
CA PHE A 146 -11.70 29.12 7.84
C PHE A 146 -12.74 28.43 8.71
N GLU A 147 -12.87 27.13 8.53
CA GLU A 147 -13.71 26.30 9.39
C GLU A 147 -13.17 26.30 10.81
N THR A 148 -14.03 26.50 11.80
CA THR A 148 -13.62 26.42 13.20
C THR A 148 -13.59 24.96 13.67
N VAL A 149 -12.90 24.74 14.81
CA VAL A 149 -12.83 23.41 15.46
C VAL A 149 -14.23 22.89 15.80
N GLU A 150 -15.09 23.77 16.30
CA GLU A 150 -16.48 23.43 16.69
C GLU A 150 -17.31 23.05 15.48
N GLU A 151 -17.18 23.78 14.38
CA GLU A 151 -17.87 23.46 13.11
C GLU A 151 -17.43 22.10 12.57
N PHE A 152 -16.12 21.82 12.57
CA PHE A 152 -15.57 20.55 12.12
C PHE A 152 -16.10 19.39 12.99
N ARG A 153 -16.01 19.50 14.31
CA ARG A 153 -16.54 18.49 15.26
C ARG A 153 -18.04 18.28 15.14
N SER A 154 -18.79 19.29 14.74
CA SER A 154 -20.25 19.15 14.52
C SER A 154 -20.59 18.34 13.30
N LYS A 155 -19.69 18.25 12.32
CA LYS A 155 -19.87 17.54 11.04
C LYS A 155 -19.39 16.10 11.08
N TYR A 156 -18.25 15.82 11.75
CA TYR A 156 -17.53 14.56 11.66
C TYR A 156 -17.26 13.96 13.05
N ASP A 157 -17.48 12.65 13.16
CA ASP A 157 -17.21 11.87 14.37
C ASP A 157 -15.86 11.13 14.28
N LEU A 158 -15.39 10.90 13.05
CA LEU A 158 -14.15 10.20 12.73
C LEU A 158 -13.59 10.73 11.41
N VAL A 159 -12.28 10.72 11.27
CA VAL A 159 -11.60 10.95 10.00
C VAL A 159 -10.77 9.73 9.63
N VAL A 160 -10.89 9.28 8.38
CA VAL A 160 -10.11 8.19 7.82
C VAL A 160 -9.33 8.66 6.60
N TYR A 161 -8.02 8.58 6.68
CA TYR A 161 -7.13 8.78 5.54
C TYR A 161 -6.66 7.45 4.99
N ILE A 162 -6.61 7.35 3.67
CA ILE A 162 -5.92 6.27 2.96
C ILE A 162 -4.77 6.84 2.15
N GLY A 163 -3.53 6.49 2.50
CA GLY A 163 -2.35 6.74 1.68
C GLY A 163 -2.19 5.65 0.62
N ASN A 164 -2.54 5.95 -0.63
CA ASN A 164 -2.43 5.02 -1.76
C ASN A 164 -1.33 5.49 -2.72
N VAL A 165 -0.09 5.40 -2.27
CA VAL A 165 1.10 5.82 -3.03
C VAL A 165 1.83 4.59 -3.56
N GLU A 166 1.77 4.41 -4.87
CA GLU A 166 2.40 3.29 -5.56
C GLU A 166 3.93 3.43 -5.61
N ASN A 167 4.62 2.37 -5.21
CA ASN A 167 6.06 2.24 -5.36
C ASN A 167 6.38 1.65 -6.75
N ALA A 168 6.64 2.51 -7.74
CA ALA A 168 7.04 2.09 -9.08
C ALA A 168 8.53 2.36 -9.32
N SER A 169 9.17 1.55 -10.15
CA SER A 169 10.61 1.59 -10.41
C SER A 169 11.13 2.92 -10.99
N ASN A 170 10.26 3.70 -11.60
CA ASN A 170 10.55 5.01 -12.18
C ASN A 170 10.04 6.20 -11.35
N LYS A 171 9.50 5.96 -10.17
CA LYS A 171 9.11 7.03 -9.24
C LYS A 171 10.31 7.45 -8.38
N THR A 172 10.59 8.74 -8.38
CA THR A 172 11.67 9.32 -7.59
C THR A 172 11.24 9.68 -6.16
N THR A 173 9.93 9.76 -5.89
CA THR A 173 9.37 10.11 -4.59
C THR A 173 8.13 9.28 -4.32
N ALA A 174 8.11 8.64 -3.16
CA ALA A 174 6.98 7.87 -2.64
C ALA A 174 6.42 8.52 -1.36
N ARG A 175 6.40 9.86 -1.29
CA ARG A 175 5.91 10.65 -0.16
C ARG A 175 4.48 11.10 -0.41
N LEU A 176 3.73 11.34 0.67
CA LEU A 176 2.41 11.95 0.60
C LEU A 176 2.51 13.37 0.05
N ASN A 177 1.61 13.69 -0.85
CA ASN A 177 1.51 15.02 -1.41
C ASN A 177 0.20 15.66 -0.93
N TRP A 178 0.33 16.58 0.01
CA TRP A 178 -0.81 17.34 0.53
C TRP A 178 -1.30 18.34 -0.51
N HIS A 179 -2.60 18.38 -0.73
CA HIS A 179 -3.20 19.39 -1.58
C HIS A 179 -3.19 20.73 -0.87
N ALA A 180 -2.47 21.67 -1.47
CA ALA A 180 -2.37 23.02 -0.96
C ALA A 180 -2.69 24.00 -2.07
N PRO A 181 -3.98 24.23 -2.43
CA PRO A 181 -4.33 25.29 -3.32
C PRO A 181 -3.83 26.60 -2.71
N TYR A 182 -3.01 27.33 -3.44
CA TYR A 182 -2.40 28.60 -3.02
C TYR A 182 -1.57 28.55 -1.71
N GLY A 183 -0.98 27.41 -1.39
CA GLY A 183 -0.13 27.25 -0.22
C GLY A 183 -0.86 27.01 1.09
N ALA A 184 -2.18 26.92 1.10
CA ALA A 184 -2.97 26.49 2.26
C ALA A 184 -3.35 25.02 2.09
N GLY A 185 -2.74 24.12 2.89
CA GLY A 185 -3.06 22.70 2.89
C GLY A 185 -4.39 22.45 3.60
N ASN A 186 -5.47 22.33 2.87
CA ASN A 186 -6.80 22.15 3.47
C ASN A 186 -7.03 20.73 3.99
N ASN A 187 -6.27 19.76 3.49
CA ASN A 187 -6.38 18.35 3.84
C ASN A 187 -5.32 17.86 4.84
N ILE A 188 -4.45 18.75 5.32
CA ILE A 188 -3.53 18.43 6.42
C ILE A 188 -4.35 18.14 7.68
N PRO A 189 -4.05 17.07 8.43
CA PRO A 189 -4.86 16.66 9.59
C PRO A 189 -4.64 17.56 10.82
N TRP A 190 -4.98 18.84 10.73
CA TRP A 190 -4.88 19.84 11.80
C TRP A 190 -5.80 19.53 13.00
N PHE A 191 -6.82 18.72 12.78
CA PHE A 191 -7.89 18.39 13.73
C PHE A 191 -7.61 17.11 14.55
N VAL A 192 -6.46 16.47 14.41
CA VAL A 192 -6.14 15.17 15.05
C VAL A 192 -6.26 15.14 16.57
N GLU A 193 -6.18 16.31 17.21
CA GLU A 193 -6.34 16.44 18.67
C GLU A 193 -7.80 16.53 19.10
N VAL A 194 -8.73 16.82 18.18
CA VAL A 194 -10.13 17.10 18.49
C VAL A 194 -11.12 16.14 17.87
N VAL A 195 -10.75 15.49 16.76
CA VAL A 195 -11.54 14.43 16.11
C VAL A 195 -10.66 13.20 15.95
N PRO A 196 -11.11 12.02 16.41
CA PRO A 196 -10.39 10.78 16.21
C PRO A 196 -10.01 10.58 14.74
N THR A 197 -8.74 10.23 14.49
CA THR A 197 -8.23 10.12 13.13
C THR A 197 -7.46 8.83 12.95
N VAL A 198 -7.77 8.07 11.89
CA VAL A 198 -7.06 6.87 11.45
C VAL A 198 -6.34 7.15 10.14
N PHE A 199 -5.09 6.78 10.06
CA PHE A 199 -4.36 6.75 8.80
C PHE A 199 -4.04 5.31 8.39
N ILE A 200 -4.44 4.93 7.18
CA ILE A 200 -4.20 3.62 6.59
C ILE A 200 -3.23 3.78 5.43
N SER A 201 -2.04 3.23 5.56
CA SER A 201 -1.05 3.23 4.48
C SER A 201 -1.17 1.96 3.65
N LEU A 202 -1.55 2.10 2.39
CA LEU A 202 -1.49 1.04 1.40
C LEU A 202 -0.10 1.06 0.74
N GLN A 203 0.44 -0.12 0.39
CA GLN A 203 1.68 -0.32 -0.35
C GLN A 203 2.98 0.13 0.35
N ASN A 204 3.08 1.38 0.83
CA ASN A 204 4.30 1.93 1.42
C ASN A 204 4.22 1.94 2.96
N PRO A 205 5.09 1.24 3.70
CA PRO A 205 5.02 1.16 5.16
C PRO A 205 5.62 2.38 5.89
N TYR A 206 6.09 3.41 5.18
CA TYR A 206 6.87 4.50 5.76
C TYR A 206 6.14 5.85 5.81
N HIS A 207 4.86 5.92 5.45
CA HIS A 207 4.09 7.18 5.43
C HIS A 207 3.88 7.80 6.82
N LEU A 208 4.17 7.07 7.91
CA LEU A 208 4.14 7.66 9.25
C LEU A 208 5.10 8.84 9.40
N LEU A 209 6.18 8.88 8.61
CA LEU A 209 7.07 10.04 8.51
C LEU A 209 6.39 11.30 7.95
N ASP A 210 5.33 11.13 7.17
CA ASP A 210 4.59 12.23 6.55
C ASP A 210 3.41 12.70 7.40
N VAL A 211 2.99 11.85 8.36
CA VAL A 211 1.84 12.08 9.25
C VAL A 211 2.18 11.79 10.72
N PRO A 212 3.25 12.37 11.27
CA PRO A 212 3.72 12.04 12.61
C PRO A 212 2.69 12.33 13.72
N MET A 213 1.78 13.27 13.47
CA MET A 213 0.73 13.69 14.41
C MET A 213 -0.43 12.71 14.53
N VAL A 214 -0.59 11.76 13.61
CA VAL A 214 -1.72 10.81 13.66
C VAL A 214 -1.52 9.81 14.79
N LYS A 215 -2.57 9.60 15.61
CA LYS A 215 -2.52 8.73 16.80
C LYS A 215 -2.86 7.27 16.52
N THR A 216 -3.58 6.99 15.42
CA THR A 216 -3.89 5.62 14.97
C THR A 216 -3.40 5.44 13.54
N TYR A 217 -2.49 4.49 13.34
CA TYR A 217 -1.83 4.26 12.06
C TYR A 217 -1.72 2.76 11.74
N ILE A 218 -2.13 2.40 10.53
CA ILE A 218 -2.20 1.01 10.04
C ILE A 218 -1.40 0.89 8.75
N ASN A 219 -0.60 -0.17 8.62
CA ASN A 219 0.03 -0.59 7.38
C ASN A 219 -0.71 -1.79 6.77
N ALA A 220 -1.06 -1.69 5.49
CA ALA A 220 -1.78 -2.74 4.75
C ALA A 220 -0.98 -3.35 3.58
N TYR A 221 0.12 -2.74 3.15
CA TYR A 221 1.11 -3.25 2.16
C TYR A 221 0.59 -3.51 0.74
N SER A 222 -0.69 -3.40 0.47
CA SER A 222 -1.31 -3.60 -0.85
C SER A 222 -2.60 -2.80 -0.99
N ASN A 223 -2.93 -2.45 -2.22
CA ASN A 223 -4.20 -1.82 -2.57
C ASN A 223 -5.19 -2.79 -3.27
N HIS A 224 -4.94 -4.10 -3.15
CA HIS A 224 -5.84 -5.12 -3.69
C HIS A 224 -7.16 -5.18 -2.89
N ASP A 225 -8.28 -5.53 -3.53
CA ASP A 225 -9.61 -5.54 -2.91
C ASP A 225 -9.69 -6.36 -1.63
N LEU A 226 -9.10 -7.56 -1.61
CA LEU A 226 -9.06 -8.41 -0.40
C LEU A 226 -8.30 -7.76 0.76
N MET A 227 -7.33 -6.89 0.46
CA MET A 227 -6.62 -6.14 1.48
C MET A 227 -7.50 -5.02 2.05
N ILE A 228 -8.29 -4.35 1.20
CA ILE A 228 -9.24 -3.34 1.64
C ILE A 228 -10.30 -3.98 2.55
N ASP A 229 -10.86 -5.13 2.13
CA ASP A 229 -11.80 -5.91 2.93
C ASP A 229 -11.21 -6.25 4.31
N ALA A 230 -9.98 -6.78 4.34
CA ALA A 230 -9.29 -7.12 5.58
C ALA A 230 -9.06 -5.91 6.49
N VAL A 231 -8.73 -4.75 5.93
CA VAL A 231 -8.59 -3.50 6.70
C VAL A 231 -9.91 -3.12 7.36
N VAL A 232 -11.03 -3.16 6.64
CA VAL A 232 -12.35 -2.82 7.18
C VAL A 232 -12.77 -3.81 8.28
N GLU A 233 -12.52 -5.11 8.11
CA GLU A 233 -12.80 -6.11 9.16
C GLU A 233 -12.01 -5.82 10.45
N LYS A 234 -10.74 -5.38 10.34
CA LYS A 234 -9.90 -5.02 11.49
C LYS A 234 -10.32 -3.71 12.13
N LEU A 235 -10.63 -2.69 11.34
CA LEU A 235 -11.15 -1.41 11.85
C LEU A 235 -12.40 -1.61 12.73
N THR A 236 -13.29 -2.50 12.28
CA THR A 236 -14.58 -2.76 12.94
C THR A 236 -14.53 -3.87 13.99
N GLY A 237 -13.34 -4.39 14.31
CA GLY A 237 -13.14 -5.43 15.34
C GLY A 237 -13.68 -6.82 14.99
N ARG A 238 -14.01 -7.07 13.72
CA ARG A 238 -14.46 -8.41 13.26
C ARG A 238 -13.30 -9.37 13.02
N SER A 239 -12.10 -8.86 12.89
CA SER A 239 -10.85 -9.61 12.86
C SER A 239 -9.79 -8.89 13.70
N GLU A 240 -8.94 -9.66 14.39
CA GLU A 240 -7.86 -9.14 15.22
C GLU A 240 -6.62 -8.79 14.38
N PHE A 241 -5.88 -7.75 14.77
CA PHE A 241 -4.57 -7.46 14.18
C PHE A 241 -3.54 -8.52 14.57
N LYS A 242 -3.02 -9.23 13.57
CA LYS A 242 -2.00 -10.28 13.74
C LYS A 242 -0.70 -9.94 13.03
N GLY A 243 -0.71 -8.91 12.16
CA GLY A 243 0.43 -8.50 11.37
C GLY A 243 1.53 -7.90 12.23
N VAL A 244 2.77 -8.25 11.90
CA VAL A 244 3.98 -7.66 12.46
C VAL A 244 4.70 -6.97 11.31
N SER A 245 5.11 -5.71 11.52
CA SER A 245 5.79 -4.97 10.45
C SER A 245 7.13 -5.65 10.10
N PRO A 246 7.37 -5.95 8.82
CA PRO A 246 8.64 -6.53 8.37
C PRO A 246 9.79 -5.51 8.34
N VAL A 247 9.49 -4.24 8.59
CA VAL A 247 10.44 -3.12 8.63
C VAL A 247 10.14 -2.25 9.84
N ASP A 248 11.07 -1.36 10.22
CA ASP A 248 10.79 -0.34 11.22
C ASP A 248 9.95 0.82 10.60
N PRO A 249 8.64 0.89 10.86
CA PRO A 249 7.78 1.93 10.30
C PRO A 249 8.05 3.31 10.90
N PHE A 250 8.78 3.36 12.04
CA PHE A 250 9.19 4.59 12.71
C PHE A 250 10.52 5.14 12.18
N CYS A 251 11.23 4.38 11.32
CA CYS A 251 12.53 4.76 10.74
C CYS A 251 13.54 5.24 11.79
N GLY A 252 13.60 4.61 12.96
CA GLY A 252 14.46 4.99 14.08
C GLY A 252 14.07 6.29 14.78
N LYS A 253 12.85 6.81 14.58
CA LYS A 253 12.38 8.07 15.19
C LYS A 253 11.44 7.78 16.36
N GLU A 254 11.97 7.90 17.59
CA GLU A 254 11.19 7.62 18.81
C GLU A 254 9.94 8.49 18.94
N TYR A 255 9.97 9.75 18.52
CA TYR A 255 8.82 10.67 18.62
C TYR A 255 7.61 10.23 17.79
N LEU A 256 7.77 9.35 16.80
CA LEU A 256 6.67 8.81 16.00
C LEU A 256 5.83 7.76 16.74
N ARG A 257 6.31 7.28 17.90
CA ARG A 257 5.60 6.26 18.70
C ARG A 257 4.49 6.84 19.58
N TYR A 258 4.51 8.14 19.78
CA TYR A 258 3.61 8.87 20.67
C TYR A 258 2.51 9.63 19.94
#